data_e90769f8b678676bd6d9c83450bc5b16
#
_entry.id   e90769f8b678676bd6d9c83450bc5b16
#
_cell.length_a   1.000
_cell.length_b   1.000
_cell.length_c   1.000
_cell.angle_alpha   90.00
_cell.angle_beta   90.00
_cell.angle_gamma   90.00
#
_symmetry.space_group_name_H-M   'P 1'
#
loop_
_entity.id
_entity.type
_entity.pdbx_description
1 polymer ?
#
loop_
_entity_poly.entity_id
_entity_poly.type
_entity_poly.pdbx_seq_one_letter_code
_entity_poly.pdbx_strand_id
1 'polypeptide(L)'
;MGKRYLCLFVSTLILFTGCGGSDPGSENSQGKQTTVQASKGPAGCQLKEPCDLITRAEAESVIGEAVKDGQYGEQKVVGMKKCFYEAANPDSGKFLQITVQQASFMPPQVREAGQSPKSIFAETKKMLADGRVDLAGLGDEAFIGTGGLHMLAGDYYITVGVGNPDQDGNRQKLEAAGRLVLTKLPGR
;
A
#
# COMPACT_ATOMS: atom_id res chain seq x y z
N MET A 1 50.71 -0.33 0.17
CA MET A 1 50.86 -0.07 -1.30
C MET A 1 49.49 0.37 -1.83
N GLY A 2 49.30 1.68 -2.00
CA GLY A 2 48.05 2.26 -2.43
C GLY A 2 47.96 2.40 -3.94
N LYS A 3 46.81 2.10 -4.52
CA LYS A 3 46.46 2.52 -5.89
C LYS A 3 45.30 3.47 -5.82
N ARG A 4 45.60 4.76 -6.04
CA ARG A 4 44.63 5.84 -6.28
C ARG A 4 44.21 5.77 -7.74
N TYR A 5 42.92 5.57 -8.02
CA TYR A 5 42.35 5.79 -9.35
C TYR A 5 41.69 7.18 -9.38
N LEU A 6 42.29 8.03 -10.20
CA LEU A 6 41.85 9.37 -10.54
C LEU A 6 40.86 9.26 -11.70
N CYS A 7 39.56 9.48 -11.50
CA CYS A 7 38.59 9.59 -12.59
C CYS A 7 38.43 11.04 -12.99
N LEU A 8 38.86 11.35 -14.22
CA LEU A 8 38.65 12.62 -14.91
C LEU A 8 37.16 12.79 -15.28
N PHE A 9 36.56 13.86 -14.82
CA PHE A 9 35.27 14.35 -15.30
C PHE A 9 35.47 15.13 -16.61
N VAL A 10 34.92 14.61 -17.69
CA VAL A 10 34.77 15.37 -18.95
C VAL A 10 33.38 15.99 -18.94
N SER A 11 33.34 17.29 -18.77
CA SER A 11 32.14 18.13 -18.86
C SER A 11 31.89 18.47 -20.32
N THR A 12 30.82 17.95 -20.93
CA THR A 12 30.39 18.37 -22.26
C THR A 12 29.20 19.33 -22.13
N LEU A 13 29.47 20.61 -22.37
CA LEU A 13 28.50 21.71 -22.41
C LEU A 13 27.88 21.73 -23.81
N ILE A 14 26.60 21.49 -23.97
CA ILE A 14 25.88 21.70 -25.25
C ILE A 14 24.96 22.90 -25.07
N LEU A 15 25.34 24.01 -25.72
CA LEU A 15 24.52 25.20 -25.90
C LEU A 15 23.61 24.99 -27.11
N PHE A 16 22.30 25.06 -26.93
CA PHE A 16 21.34 25.29 -28.01
C PHE A 16 20.72 26.67 -27.85
N THR A 17 21.16 27.60 -28.72
CA THR A 17 20.49 28.87 -29.02
C THR A 17 19.53 28.61 -30.19
N GLY A 18 18.29 29.05 -30.07
CA GLY A 18 17.32 29.07 -31.15
C GLY A 18 16.25 30.10 -30.90
N CYS A 19 16.40 31.26 -31.58
CA CYS A 19 15.48 32.40 -31.64
C CYS A 19 14.15 32.09 -32.29
N GLY A 20 13.04 32.65 -31.83
CA GLY A 20 12.47 33.85 -32.48
C GLY A 20 11.10 33.60 -33.10
N GLY A 21 10.12 34.46 -32.78
CA GLY A 21 8.88 34.59 -33.55
C GLY A 21 7.73 35.20 -32.76
N SER A 22 7.50 36.46 -33.01
CA SER A 22 6.56 37.41 -32.36
C SER A 22 5.10 37.16 -32.71
N ASP A 23 4.24 37.57 -31.78
CA ASP A 23 2.80 37.89 -31.66
C ASP A 23 2.09 38.53 -32.90
N PRO A 24 0.77 38.88 -32.79
CA PRO A 24 -0.27 38.63 -31.80
C PRO A 24 -1.64 38.25 -32.42
N GLY A 25 -2.55 37.65 -31.64
CA GLY A 25 -3.94 37.50 -32.07
C GLY A 25 -4.83 37.07 -30.88
N SER A 26 -5.49 38.08 -30.32
CA SER A 26 -6.61 37.96 -29.38
C SER A 26 -7.74 37.12 -29.95
N GLU A 27 -8.18 36.08 -29.22
CA GLU A 27 -9.63 35.72 -29.19
C GLU A 27 -9.97 34.90 -27.96
N ASN A 28 -10.96 35.40 -27.28
CA ASN A 28 -11.68 34.93 -26.15
C ASN A 28 -12.35 33.58 -26.46
N SER A 29 -12.00 32.51 -25.74
CA SER A 29 -12.80 31.27 -25.73
C SER A 29 -12.89 30.74 -24.32
N GLN A 30 -14.08 30.88 -23.78
CA GLN A 30 -14.58 30.32 -22.53
C GLN A 30 -14.11 28.87 -22.36
N GLY A 31 -13.32 28.66 -21.32
CA GLY A 31 -12.93 27.34 -20.87
C GLY A 31 -14.13 26.49 -20.49
N LYS A 32 -14.45 25.56 -21.35
CA LYS A 32 -15.37 24.46 -21.06
C LYS A 32 -14.68 23.58 -20.02
N GLN A 33 -15.06 23.74 -18.75
CA GLN A 33 -14.73 22.78 -17.70
C GLN A 33 -15.26 21.41 -18.15
N THR A 34 -14.37 20.58 -18.65
CA THR A 34 -14.65 19.16 -18.81
C THR A 34 -14.61 18.56 -17.41
N THR A 35 -15.77 18.48 -16.80
CA THR A 35 -16.02 17.59 -15.67
C THR A 35 -15.67 16.18 -16.15
N VAL A 36 -14.53 15.66 -15.70
CA VAL A 36 -14.20 14.24 -15.82
C VAL A 36 -15.25 13.51 -15.00
N GLN A 37 -16.32 13.07 -15.65
CA GLN A 37 -17.25 12.11 -15.07
C GLN A 37 -16.42 10.84 -14.79
N ALA A 38 -16.22 10.57 -13.51
CA ALA A 38 -15.80 9.26 -13.06
C ALA A 38 -16.74 8.24 -13.68
N SER A 39 -16.23 7.44 -14.62
CA SER A 39 -16.97 6.34 -15.22
C SER A 39 -17.36 5.39 -14.09
N LYS A 40 -18.65 5.39 -13.74
CA LYS A 40 -19.28 4.35 -12.94
C LYS A 40 -19.10 3.04 -13.71
N GLY A 41 -18.07 2.29 -13.40
CA GLY A 41 -17.94 0.88 -13.80
C GLY A 41 -19.14 0.10 -13.25
N PRO A 42 -19.42 -1.09 -13.78
CA PRO A 42 -20.58 -1.90 -13.39
C PRO A 42 -20.59 -2.07 -11.86
N ALA A 43 -21.77 -1.88 -11.27
CA ALA A 43 -22.02 -2.02 -9.84
C ALA A 43 -21.70 -3.46 -9.42
N GLY A 44 -20.53 -3.70 -8.85
CA GLY A 44 -20.13 -5.06 -8.43
C GLY A 44 -18.84 -5.17 -7.65
N CYS A 45 -17.88 -4.29 -7.84
CA CYS A 45 -16.60 -4.39 -7.12
C CYS A 45 -16.02 -3.00 -6.88
N GLN A 46 -16.58 -2.31 -5.88
CA GLN A 46 -15.98 -1.05 -5.46
C GLN A 46 -14.67 -1.39 -4.74
N LEU A 47 -13.55 -1.03 -5.37
CA LEU A 47 -12.21 -1.20 -4.79
C LEU A 47 -12.14 -0.48 -3.46
N LYS A 48 -11.76 -1.18 -2.41
CA LYS A 48 -11.56 -0.58 -1.10
C LYS A 48 -10.16 0.02 -1.00
N GLU A 49 -10.11 1.28 -0.59
CA GLU A 49 -8.85 1.88 -0.18
C GLU A 49 -8.50 1.38 1.23
N PRO A 50 -7.21 1.17 1.56
CA PRO A 50 -6.84 0.61 2.87
C PRO A 50 -7.33 1.43 4.05
N CYS A 51 -7.42 2.76 3.94
CA CYS A 51 -7.94 3.62 5.01
C CYS A 51 -9.47 3.49 5.22
N ASP A 52 -10.20 2.92 4.25
CA ASP A 52 -11.63 2.61 4.40
C ASP A 52 -11.87 1.28 5.14
N LEU A 53 -10.83 0.42 5.22
CA LEU A 53 -10.93 -0.90 5.84
C LEU A 53 -10.85 -0.85 7.36
N ILE A 54 -10.23 0.17 7.93
CA ILE A 54 -10.22 0.43 9.37
C ILE A 54 -10.42 1.93 9.58
N THR A 55 -11.39 2.30 10.38
CA THR A 55 -11.60 3.69 10.80
C THR A 55 -10.59 4.08 11.87
N ARG A 56 -10.41 5.38 12.09
CA ARG A 56 -9.57 5.90 13.17
C ARG A 56 -9.97 5.32 14.54
N ALA A 57 -11.26 5.29 14.86
CA ALA A 57 -11.76 4.76 16.14
C ALA A 57 -11.45 3.26 16.31
N GLU A 58 -11.54 2.48 15.23
CA GLU A 58 -11.15 1.06 15.25
C GLU A 58 -9.63 0.91 15.43
N ALA A 59 -8.83 1.77 14.78
CA ALA A 59 -7.37 1.79 14.96
C ALA A 59 -6.99 2.14 16.42
N GLU A 60 -7.66 3.12 17.02
CA GLU A 60 -7.51 3.46 18.45
C GLU A 60 -7.83 2.28 19.36
N SER A 61 -8.90 1.55 19.04
CA SER A 61 -9.28 0.35 19.81
C SER A 61 -8.23 -0.78 19.70
N VAL A 62 -7.66 -0.98 18.51
CA VAL A 62 -6.61 -2.00 18.28
C VAL A 62 -5.30 -1.62 18.98
N ILE A 63 -4.87 -0.36 18.84
CA ILE A 63 -3.61 0.14 19.40
C ILE A 63 -3.72 0.28 20.92
N GLY A 64 -4.91 0.64 21.42
CA GLY A 64 -5.19 0.88 22.83
C GLY A 64 -4.88 2.29 23.30
N GLU A 65 -4.76 3.25 22.38
CA GLU A 65 -4.57 4.68 22.65
C GLU A 65 -4.98 5.53 21.44
N ALA A 66 -5.11 6.84 21.63
CA ALA A 66 -5.43 7.78 20.55
C ALA A 66 -4.41 7.72 19.41
N VAL A 67 -4.90 7.81 18.16
CA VAL A 67 -4.07 7.83 16.98
C VAL A 67 -4.27 9.10 16.15
N LYS A 68 -3.29 9.44 15.33
CA LYS A 68 -3.40 10.45 14.28
C LYS A 68 -4.30 9.97 13.15
N ASP A 69 -4.69 10.86 12.26
CA ASP A 69 -5.44 10.49 11.07
C ASP A 69 -4.66 9.51 10.18
N GLY A 70 -5.37 8.60 9.52
CA GLY A 70 -4.76 7.60 8.66
C GLY A 70 -4.00 8.22 7.50
N GLN A 71 -2.76 7.83 7.34
CA GLN A 71 -1.87 8.27 6.27
C GLN A 71 -1.92 7.26 5.13
N TYR A 72 -2.41 7.70 3.98
CA TYR A 72 -2.41 6.88 2.76
C TYR A 72 -1.03 6.84 2.11
N GLY A 73 -0.66 5.70 1.55
CA GLY A 73 0.54 5.52 0.75
C GLY A 73 0.34 4.47 -0.32
N GLU A 74 1.11 4.55 -1.40
CA GLU A 74 1.02 3.63 -2.54
C GLU A 74 2.40 3.26 -3.07
N GLN A 75 2.57 1.97 -3.42
CA GLN A 75 3.69 1.48 -4.22
C GLN A 75 3.17 0.99 -5.57
N LYS A 76 3.10 1.88 -6.55
CA LYS A 76 2.53 1.61 -7.87
C LYS A 76 3.20 0.44 -8.60
N VAL A 77 4.52 0.29 -8.43
CA VAL A 77 5.31 -0.74 -9.12
C VAL A 77 4.82 -2.16 -8.81
N VAL A 78 4.34 -2.41 -7.61
CA VAL A 78 3.82 -3.72 -7.16
C VAL A 78 2.32 -3.73 -6.91
N GLY A 79 1.63 -2.62 -7.20
CA GLY A 79 0.19 -2.49 -6.98
C GLY A 79 -0.20 -2.63 -5.51
N MET A 80 0.61 -2.09 -4.61
CA MET A 80 0.36 -2.14 -3.18
C MET A 80 -0.08 -0.76 -2.67
N LYS A 81 -1.16 -0.74 -1.93
CA LYS A 81 -1.68 0.44 -1.23
C LYS A 81 -1.63 0.21 0.27
N LYS A 82 -1.41 1.25 1.05
CA LYS A 82 -1.32 1.18 2.51
C LYS A 82 -2.08 2.29 3.22
N CYS A 83 -2.54 2.01 4.42
CA CYS A 83 -2.94 2.99 5.42
C CYS A 83 -2.11 2.81 6.68
N PHE A 84 -1.64 3.92 7.24
CA PHE A 84 -0.79 3.93 8.42
C PHE A 84 -1.39 4.86 9.48
N TYR A 85 -1.66 4.31 10.66
CA TYR A 85 -2.09 5.03 11.84
C TYR A 85 -0.97 5.04 12.88
N GLU A 86 -0.48 6.20 13.22
CA GLU A 86 0.51 6.41 14.27
C GLU A 86 -0.16 6.84 15.56
N ALA A 87 0.34 6.38 16.69
CA ALA A 87 -0.11 6.87 17.99
C ALA A 87 0.01 8.40 18.09
N ALA A 88 -0.97 9.05 18.69
CA ALA A 88 -0.94 10.51 18.88
C ALA A 88 0.19 10.93 19.83
N ASN A 89 0.54 10.09 20.81
CA ASN A 89 1.72 10.26 21.64
C ASN A 89 2.98 9.83 20.90
N PRO A 90 3.91 10.74 20.54
CA PRO A 90 5.10 10.41 19.77
C PRO A 90 6.06 9.47 20.52
N ASP A 91 6.04 9.46 21.84
CA ASP A 91 6.91 8.62 22.66
C ASP A 91 6.43 7.17 22.73
N SER A 92 5.20 6.90 22.33
CA SER A 92 4.59 5.57 22.36
C SER A 92 5.23 4.60 21.36
N GLY A 93 5.59 5.09 20.18
CA GLY A 93 6.10 4.27 19.08
C GLY A 93 5.11 3.24 18.53
N LYS A 94 3.85 3.22 19.01
CA LYS A 94 2.84 2.29 18.53
C LYS A 94 2.23 2.76 17.22
N PHE A 95 1.85 1.80 16.40
CA PHE A 95 1.21 2.05 15.11
C PHE A 95 0.31 0.88 14.69
N LEU A 96 -0.56 1.15 13.74
CA LEU A 96 -1.28 0.14 12.96
C LEU A 96 -1.06 0.43 11.48
N GLN A 97 -0.56 -0.54 10.75
CA GLN A 97 -0.42 -0.46 9.30
C GLN A 97 -1.26 -1.54 8.62
N ILE A 98 -1.98 -1.16 7.58
CA ILE A 98 -2.69 -2.09 6.71
C ILE A 98 -2.17 -1.89 5.31
N THR A 99 -1.79 -2.97 4.64
CA THR A 99 -1.49 -2.95 3.20
C THR A 99 -2.46 -3.85 2.46
N VAL A 100 -2.79 -3.45 1.25
CA VAL A 100 -3.65 -4.22 0.35
C VAL A 100 -3.00 -4.30 -1.01
N GLN A 101 -2.84 -5.53 -1.51
CA GLN A 101 -2.56 -5.81 -2.91
C GLN A 101 -3.82 -6.43 -3.54
N GLN A 102 -4.19 -5.91 -4.71
CA GLN A 102 -5.29 -6.41 -5.52
C GLN A 102 -4.86 -6.40 -6.99
N ALA A 103 -5.35 -7.35 -7.78
CA ALA A 103 -4.95 -7.46 -9.18
C ALA A 103 -5.20 -6.17 -9.99
N SER A 104 -6.28 -5.45 -9.69
CA SER A 104 -6.60 -4.17 -10.33
C SER A 104 -5.67 -3.01 -9.96
N PHE A 105 -4.93 -3.12 -8.85
CA PHE A 105 -3.91 -2.14 -8.45
C PHE A 105 -2.56 -2.42 -9.12
N MET A 106 -2.36 -3.66 -9.57
CA MET A 106 -1.09 -4.10 -10.14
C MET A 106 -0.91 -3.58 -11.57
N PRO A 107 0.30 -3.09 -11.94
CA PRO A 107 0.60 -2.72 -13.30
C PRO A 107 0.37 -3.88 -14.28
N PRO A 108 -0.08 -3.60 -15.52
CA PRO A 108 -0.31 -4.65 -16.53
C PRO A 108 0.89 -5.59 -16.69
N GLN A 109 2.10 -5.05 -16.78
CA GLN A 109 3.35 -5.81 -16.97
C GLN A 109 3.59 -6.82 -15.83
N VAL A 110 3.25 -6.46 -14.61
CA VAL A 110 3.39 -7.32 -13.42
C VAL A 110 2.40 -8.49 -13.51
N ARG A 111 1.16 -8.21 -13.94
CA ARG A 111 0.13 -9.24 -14.15
C ARG A 111 0.44 -10.17 -15.32
N GLU A 112 0.93 -9.62 -16.43
CA GLU A 112 1.36 -10.37 -17.62
C GLU A 112 2.56 -11.29 -17.33
N ALA A 113 3.41 -10.90 -16.37
CA ALA A 113 4.48 -11.76 -15.84
C ALA A 113 3.97 -12.87 -14.88
N GLY A 114 2.65 -13.03 -14.74
CA GLY A 114 2.03 -14.07 -13.93
C GLY A 114 1.92 -13.74 -12.45
N GLN A 115 2.22 -12.50 -12.04
CA GLN A 115 2.08 -12.07 -10.65
C GLN A 115 0.61 -11.77 -10.32
N SER A 116 0.20 -12.20 -9.14
CA SER A 116 -1.13 -11.97 -8.58
C SER A 116 -1.03 -11.84 -7.06
N PRO A 117 -2.03 -11.27 -6.38
CA PRO A 117 -2.06 -11.24 -4.92
C PRO A 117 -1.86 -12.65 -4.32
N LYS A 118 -2.47 -13.66 -4.91
CA LYS A 118 -2.36 -15.06 -4.48
C LYS A 118 -0.94 -15.62 -4.67
N SER A 119 -0.29 -15.37 -5.83
CA SER A 119 1.08 -15.84 -6.06
C SER A 119 2.08 -15.14 -5.12
N ILE A 120 1.92 -13.83 -4.91
CA ILE A 120 2.77 -13.06 -3.99
C ILE A 120 2.59 -13.55 -2.55
N PHE A 121 1.35 -13.78 -2.11
CA PHE A 121 1.07 -14.38 -0.80
C PHE A 121 1.75 -15.74 -0.64
N ALA A 122 1.62 -16.63 -1.63
CA ALA A 122 2.21 -17.96 -1.59
C ALA A 122 3.75 -17.93 -1.52
N GLU A 123 4.39 -17.05 -2.29
CA GLU A 123 5.85 -16.87 -2.23
C GLU A 123 6.28 -16.26 -0.89
N THR A 124 5.54 -15.27 -0.38
CA THR A 124 5.81 -14.70 0.96
C THR A 124 5.69 -15.77 2.04
N LYS A 125 4.65 -16.62 1.96
CA LYS A 125 4.44 -17.73 2.90
C LYS A 125 5.60 -18.73 2.89
N LYS A 126 6.21 -18.99 1.73
CA LYS A 126 7.40 -19.85 1.61
C LYS A 126 8.64 -19.18 2.20
N MET A 127 8.86 -17.90 1.88
CA MET A 127 10.02 -17.15 2.39
C MET A 127 10.01 -17.00 3.90
N LEU A 128 8.84 -16.90 4.52
CA LEU A 128 8.64 -16.76 5.96
C LEU A 128 8.33 -18.10 6.64
N ALA A 129 8.83 -19.22 6.12
CA ALA A 129 8.55 -20.54 6.66
C ALA A 129 9.02 -20.69 8.11
N ASP A 130 10.21 -20.13 8.43
CA ASP A 130 10.77 -20.19 9.77
C ASP A 130 10.10 -19.18 10.71
N GLY A 131 9.62 -19.66 11.86
CA GLY A 131 8.94 -18.83 12.86
C GLY A 131 7.51 -18.39 12.51
N ARG A 132 6.97 -18.83 11.37
CA ARG A 132 5.60 -18.58 10.98
C ARG A 132 4.60 -19.35 11.85
N VAL A 133 3.48 -18.71 12.16
CA VAL A 133 2.34 -19.32 12.84
C VAL A 133 1.12 -19.23 11.91
N ASP A 134 0.68 -20.37 11.39
CA ASP A 134 -0.51 -20.44 10.54
C ASP A 134 -1.76 -20.23 11.40
N LEU A 135 -2.74 -19.48 10.88
CA LEU A 135 -3.99 -19.13 11.55
C LEU A 135 -5.18 -19.68 10.78
N ALA A 136 -6.15 -20.23 11.50
CA ALA A 136 -7.43 -20.67 10.94
C ALA A 136 -8.51 -19.60 11.10
N GLY A 137 -9.47 -19.56 10.15
CA GLY A 137 -10.66 -18.69 10.26
C GLY A 137 -10.42 -17.20 10.01
N LEU A 138 -9.31 -16.86 9.36
CA LEU A 138 -8.98 -15.52 8.90
C LEU A 138 -8.73 -15.55 7.38
N GLY A 139 -9.72 -15.11 6.62
CA GLY A 139 -9.65 -15.18 5.16
C GLY A 139 -9.70 -16.60 4.62
N ASP A 140 -9.13 -16.82 3.45
CA ASP A 140 -8.96 -18.12 2.84
C ASP A 140 -7.73 -18.84 3.40
N GLU A 141 -6.66 -18.06 3.62
CA GLU A 141 -5.44 -18.45 4.32
C GLU A 141 -4.90 -17.27 5.11
N ALA A 142 -4.29 -17.53 6.27
CA ALA A 142 -3.60 -16.53 7.06
C ALA A 142 -2.45 -17.12 7.86
N PHE A 143 -1.45 -16.27 8.13
CA PHE A 143 -0.35 -16.58 9.04
C PHE A 143 0.21 -15.31 9.68
N ILE A 144 0.80 -15.45 10.85
CA ILE A 144 1.65 -14.42 11.47
C ILE A 144 3.11 -14.79 11.21
N GLY A 145 3.89 -13.83 10.75
CA GLY A 145 5.31 -13.94 10.51
C GLY A 145 6.00 -12.59 10.66
N THR A 146 7.22 -12.49 10.14
CA THR A 146 7.92 -11.21 10.09
C THR A 146 7.08 -10.18 9.35
N GLY A 147 6.89 -9.00 9.96
CA GLY A 147 6.07 -7.92 9.40
C GLY A 147 4.61 -7.92 9.89
N GLY A 148 4.15 -8.99 10.56
CA GLY A 148 2.82 -9.05 11.15
C GLY A 148 1.92 -10.16 10.63
N LEU A 149 0.63 -9.88 10.53
CA LEU A 149 -0.38 -10.79 9.99
C LEU A 149 -0.44 -10.67 8.47
N HIS A 150 -0.41 -11.80 7.79
CA HIS A 150 -0.58 -11.94 6.35
C HIS A 150 -1.86 -12.73 6.09
N MET A 151 -2.75 -12.20 5.23
CA MET A 151 -4.04 -12.83 4.90
C MET A 151 -4.27 -12.82 3.40
N LEU A 152 -4.73 -13.95 2.88
CA LEU A 152 -5.33 -14.06 1.56
C LEU A 152 -6.86 -14.08 1.73
N ALA A 153 -7.57 -13.26 0.99
CA ALA A 153 -9.02 -13.16 1.06
C ALA A 153 -9.59 -12.87 -0.34
N GLY A 154 -10.00 -13.90 -1.06
CA GLY A 154 -10.37 -13.81 -2.48
C GLY A 154 -9.20 -13.27 -3.31
N ASP A 155 -9.44 -12.14 -3.98
CA ASP A 155 -8.43 -11.46 -4.82
C ASP A 155 -7.56 -10.45 -4.04
N TYR A 156 -7.64 -10.46 -2.71
CA TYR A 156 -6.88 -9.53 -1.87
C TYR A 156 -5.77 -10.26 -1.12
N TYR A 157 -4.54 -9.76 -1.24
CA TYR A 157 -3.49 -10.05 -0.27
C TYR A 157 -3.35 -8.85 0.67
N ILE A 158 -3.57 -9.10 1.95
CA ILE A 158 -3.63 -8.07 2.99
C ILE A 158 -2.57 -8.36 4.02
N THR A 159 -1.83 -7.32 4.44
CA THR A 159 -0.96 -7.41 5.61
C THR A 159 -1.40 -6.42 6.67
N VAL A 160 -1.25 -6.82 7.94
CA VAL A 160 -1.50 -5.98 9.11
C VAL A 160 -0.25 -5.98 9.98
N GLY A 161 0.24 -4.79 10.33
CA GLY A 161 1.40 -4.62 11.20
C GLY A 161 1.06 -3.74 12.41
N VAL A 162 1.49 -4.17 13.60
CA VAL A 162 1.35 -3.41 14.86
C VAL A 162 2.67 -3.36 15.65
N GLY A 163 3.79 -3.63 14.98
CA GLY A 163 5.11 -3.80 15.61
C GLY A 163 5.55 -5.26 15.62
N ASN A 164 6.45 -5.62 16.55
CA ASN A 164 6.97 -6.98 16.65
C ASN A 164 5.87 -7.97 17.05
N PRO A 165 5.52 -8.97 16.21
CA PRO A 165 4.47 -9.94 16.51
C PRO A 165 4.77 -10.86 17.71
N ASP A 166 6.02 -10.98 18.11
CA ASP A 166 6.43 -11.79 19.26
C ASP A 166 6.31 -11.04 20.59
N GLN A 167 6.02 -9.75 20.55
CA GLN A 167 5.74 -8.98 21.76
C GLN A 167 4.34 -9.31 22.30
N ASP A 168 4.24 -9.39 23.62
CA ASP A 168 2.98 -9.71 24.30
C ASP A 168 1.81 -8.82 23.83
N GLY A 169 0.67 -9.46 23.56
CA GLY A 169 -0.55 -8.81 23.12
C GLY A 169 -0.59 -8.38 21.63
N ASN A 170 0.54 -8.34 20.92
CA ASN A 170 0.53 -7.91 19.52
C ASN A 170 -0.14 -8.93 18.60
N ARG A 171 -0.03 -10.23 18.88
CA ARG A 171 -0.74 -11.26 18.09
C ARG A 171 -2.25 -11.08 18.16
N GLN A 172 -2.80 -10.81 19.35
CA GLN A 172 -4.24 -10.54 19.53
C GLN A 172 -4.68 -9.29 18.78
N LYS A 173 -3.86 -8.22 18.79
CA LYS A 173 -4.13 -6.99 18.04
C LYS A 173 -4.12 -7.24 16.52
N LEU A 174 -3.17 -8.02 16.03
CA LEU A 174 -3.07 -8.41 14.62
C LEU A 174 -4.34 -9.17 14.17
N GLU A 175 -4.76 -10.17 14.95
CA GLU A 175 -5.98 -10.93 14.66
C GLU A 175 -7.24 -10.06 14.73
N ALA A 176 -7.36 -9.20 15.76
CA ALA A 176 -8.49 -8.28 15.91
C ALA A 176 -8.61 -7.34 14.71
N ALA A 177 -7.49 -6.72 14.29
CA ALA A 177 -7.45 -5.86 13.12
C ALA A 177 -7.75 -6.64 11.82
N GLY A 178 -7.22 -7.86 11.69
CA GLY A 178 -7.50 -8.73 10.55
C GLY A 178 -8.99 -9.04 10.42
N ARG A 179 -9.67 -9.37 11.53
CA ARG A 179 -11.13 -9.60 11.55
C ARG A 179 -11.91 -8.35 11.13
N LEU A 180 -11.55 -7.18 11.65
CA LEU A 180 -12.17 -5.90 11.26
C LEU A 180 -12.04 -5.66 9.74
N VAL A 181 -10.85 -5.82 9.18
CA VAL A 181 -10.61 -5.68 7.74
C VAL A 181 -11.50 -6.62 6.94
N LEU A 182 -11.58 -7.90 7.33
CA LEU A 182 -12.37 -8.90 6.62
C LEU A 182 -13.86 -8.57 6.58
N THR A 183 -14.43 -7.95 7.62
CA THR A 183 -15.85 -7.54 7.64
C THR A 183 -16.19 -6.46 6.61
N LYS A 184 -15.19 -5.74 6.13
CA LYS A 184 -15.37 -4.61 5.19
C LYS A 184 -14.96 -4.95 3.75
N LEU A 185 -14.48 -6.15 3.50
CA LEU A 185 -14.17 -6.58 2.14
C LEU A 185 -15.45 -6.86 1.34
N PRO A 186 -15.52 -6.44 0.07
CA PRO A 186 -16.66 -6.73 -0.78
C PRO A 186 -16.78 -8.25 -1.04
N GLY A 187 -18.01 -8.75 -1.03
CA GLY A 187 -18.30 -10.14 -1.42
C GLY A 187 -18.09 -11.21 -0.36
N ARG A 188 -17.98 -10.79 0.91
CA ARG A 188 -17.92 -11.70 2.07
C ARG A 188 -19.07 -11.47 3.03
#